data_4bc83ac0a603f16c0ee89cfa29417e26
#
_entry.id   4bc83ac0a603f16c0ee89cfa29417e26
#
_cell.length_a   1.000
_cell.length_b   1.000
_cell.length_c   1.000
_cell.angle_alpha   90.00
_cell.angle_beta   90.00
_cell.angle_gamma   90.00
#
_symmetry.space_group_name_H-M   'P 1'
#
loop_
_entity.id
_entity.type
_entity.pdbx_description
1 polymer ?
#
loop_
_entity_poly.entity_id
_entity_poly.type
_entity_poly.pdbx_seq_one_letter_code
_entity_poly.pdbx_strand_id
1 'polypeptide(L)'
;MSQRPVTLFTGQWADLKIADLLPKVKAMGYEGVELACWGDHFDVVRAVNEKGYVESVWELLKKHDLGCWAISSHLVGQATCDNIDERHQCILPAHVWGDGNPEGVRQRACAEMALTAQAARKFFDAGKAYMAGKPKGSGKTVVNGFTGSSIWHAIYAFPPTNQAYLQKGYDDFAKRWKPILEAFEKHDVYFGLEVHPTEIAFDIASAQRALDAVGNHKRFGFNYDPSHLGYQGVDYVKFIRTFGKQIHHAHMKDVWWGHGDGTVGVFGGHTDFCDPRRAWDFRSVGRGDIKFEDVIVALNDVGYAGPLSVEWEDGRMDRFFGAAESAAYVKKLAFPTNKVAFDAAFDKAAQGK
;
A
#
# COMPACT_ATOMS: atom_id res chain seq x y z
N MET A 1 -12.60 16.66 10.79
CA MET A 1 -12.63 15.31 10.24
C MET A 1 -12.67 14.33 11.40
N SER A 2 -13.31 13.15 11.26
CA SER A 2 -13.17 12.08 12.25
C SER A 2 -11.71 11.62 12.29
N GLN A 3 -11.26 11.16 13.45
CA GLN A 3 -9.91 10.59 13.58
C GLN A 3 -9.71 9.46 12.57
N ARG A 4 -8.58 9.46 11.88
CA ARG A 4 -8.21 8.40 10.93
C ARG A 4 -7.89 7.13 11.73
N PRO A 5 -8.42 5.95 11.34
CA PRO A 5 -8.08 4.72 12.04
C PRO A 5 -6.62 4.34 11.79
N VAL A 6 -5.98 3.79 12.83
CA VAL A 6 -4.62 3.23 12.72
C VAL A 6 -4.74 1.72 12.57
N THR A 7 -4.29 1.19 11.45
CA THR A 7 -4.41 -0.23 11.08
C THR A 7 -3.04 -0.88 10.95
N LEU A 8 -3.00 -2.21 11.03
CA LEU A 8 -1.82 -3.01 10.74
C LEU A 8 -1.99 -3.69 9.38
N PHE A 9 -1.04 -3.53 8.48
CA PHE A 9 -0.94 -4.37 7.31
C PHE A 9 -0.45 -5.76 7.71
N THR A 10 -1.18 -6.80 7.30
CA THR A 10 -0.92 -8.16 7.77
C THR A 10 0.09 -8.94 6.91
N GLY A 11 0.64 -8.32 5.87
CA GLY A 11 1.52 -8.97 4.89
C GLY A 11 2.76 -9.62 5.49
N GLN A 12 3.44 -8.93 6.42
CA GLN A 12 4.65 -9.40 7.10
C GLN A 12 4.36 -10.41 8.22
N TRP A 13 3.09 -10.78 8.40
CA TRP A 13 2.60 -11.67 9.45
C TRP A 13 1.99 -12.95 8.90
N ALA A 14 2.15 -13.20 7.57
CA ALA A 14 1.53 -14.34 6.88
C ALA A 14 2.10 -15.71 7.26
N ASP A 15 3.12 -15.75 8.11
CA ASP A 15 3.61 -16.94 8.81
C ASP A 15 2.68 -17.36 9.96
N LEU A 16 1.81 -16.46 10.44
CA LEU A 16 0.78 -16.74 11.44
C LEU A 16 -0.58 -16.93 10.77
N LYS A 17 -1.41 -17.79 11.33
CA LYS A 17 -2.81 -17.84 10.93
C LYS A 17 -3.52 -16.57 11.33
N ILE A 18 -4.46 -16.11 10.51
CA ILE A 18 -5.20 -14.85 10.78
C ILE A 18 -5.92 -14.90 12.14
N ALA A 19 -6.49 -16.05 12.50
CA ALA A 19 -7.17 -16.26 13.79
C ALA A 19 -6.23 -16.09 15.00
N ASP A 20 -4.93 -16.41 14.85
CA ASP A 20 -3.92 -16.28 15.89
C ASP A 20 -3.30 -14.87 15.91
N LEU A 21 -3.33 -14.17 14.78
CA LEU A 21 -2.81 -12.82 14.63
C LEU A 21 -3.77 -11.76 15.20
N LEU A 22 -5.07 -11.82 14.89
CA LEU A 22 -6.02 -10.76 15.23
C LEU A 22 -6.08 -10.41 16.73
N PRO A 23 -6.06 -11.37 17.70
CA PRO A 23 -6.00 -11.00 19.12
C PRO A 23 -4.72 -10.22 19.46
N LYS A 24 -3.59 -10.53 18.82
CA LYS A 24 -2.33 -9.81 18.99
C LYS A 24 -2.40 -8.40 18.41
N VAL A 25 -3.00 -8.23 17.22
CA VAL A 25 -3.26 -6.92 16.62
C VAL A 25 -4.06 -6.02 17.57
N LYS A 26 -5.12 -6.56 18.16
CA LYS A 26 -5.92 -5.82 19.15
C LYS A 26 -5.11 -5.46 20.39
N ALA A 27 -4.32 -6.41 20.90
CA ALA A 27 -3.45 -6.19 22.08
C ALA A 27 -2.36 -5.15 21.82
N MET A 28 -1.82 -5.06 20.61
CA MET A 28 -0.88 -4.02 20.17
C MET A 28 -1.55 -2.64 20.01
N GLY A 29 -2.86 -2.55 20.14
CA GLY A 29 -3.60 -1.29 20.15
C GLY A 29 -4.10 -0.82 18.79
N TYR A 30 -4.04 -1.61 17.74
CA TYR A 30 -4.61 -1.25 16.44
C TYR A 30 -6.15 -1.22 16.46
N GLU A 31 -6.74 -0.41 15.60
CA GLU A 31 -8.19 -0.29 15.44
C GLU A 31 -8.72 -1.21 14.34
N GLY A 32 -7.82 -1.75 13.54
CA GLY A 32 -8.16 -2.70 12.48
C GLY A 32 -6.93 -3.18 11.72
N VAL A 33 -7.21 -3.81 10.58
CA VAL A 33 -6.22 -4.41 9.71
C VAL A 33 -6.38 -3.94 8.27
N GLU A 34 -5.32 -4.08 7.51
CA GLU A 34 -5.28 -4.20 6.07
C GLU A 34 -4.92 -5.66 5.77
N LEU A 35 -5.84 -6.42 5.15
CA LEU A 35 -5.66 -7.85 4.98
C LEU A 35 -4.82 -8.18 3.74
N ALA A 36 -3.76 -8.94 3.93
CA ALA A 36 -2.99 -9.51 2.83
C ALA A 36 -3.78 -10.59 2.09
N CYS A 37 -3.75 -10.56 0.75
CA CYS A 37 -4.36 -11.59 -0.10
C CYS A 37 -3.40 -12.79 -0.29
N TRP A 38 -2.68 -13.18 0.76
CA TRP A 38 -1.81 -14.35 0.80
C TRP A 38 -1.72 -14.94 2.22
N GLY A 39 -1.06 -16.09 2.35
CA GLY A 39 -1.17 -16.88 3.56
C GLY A 39 -2.60 -17.41 3.72
N ASP A 40 -3.12 -17.39 4.94
CA ASP A 40 -4.53 -17.67 5.22
C ASP A 40 -5.33 -16.38 5.56
N HIS A 41 -4.76 -15.19 5.29
CA HIS A 41 -5.35 -13.95 5.74
C HIS A 41 -6.57 -13.54 4.92
N PHE A 42 -6.47 -13.61 3.59
CA PHE A 42 -7.61 -13.40 2.70
C PHE A 42 -7.41 -14.13 1.37
N ASP A 43 -8.33 -15.01 1.03
CA ASP A 43 -8.29 -15.78 -0.21
C ASP A 43 -9.29 -15.19 -1.22
N VAL A 44 -8.74 -14.66 -2.33
CA VAL A 44 -9.51 -13.99 -3.38
C VAL A 44 -10.47 -14.95 -4.07
N VAL A 45 -10.02 -16.17 -4.39
CA VAL A 45 -10.81 -17.18 -5.11
C VAL A 45 -11.96 -17.67 -4.22
N ARG A 46 -11.69 -17.95 -2.95
CA ARG A 46 -12.73 -18.33 -1.97
C ARG A 46 -13.74 -17.21 -1.73
N ALA A 47 -13.26 -15.96 -1.64
CA ALA A 47 -14.14 -14.80 -1.45
C ALA A 47 -15.17 -14.66 -2.57
N VAL A 48 -14.80 -15.02 -3.80
CA VAL A 48 -15.77 -14.98 -4.92
C VAL A 48 -16.65 -16.22 -4.98
N ASN A 49 -16.09 -17.41 -4.77
CA ASN A 49 -16.76 -18.68 -5.11
C ASN A 49 -17.35 -19.43 -3.91
N GLU A 50 -16.83 -19.21 -2.69
CA GLU A 50 -17.25 -19.95 -1.51
C GLU A 50 -18.32 -19.16 -0.73
N LYS A 51 -19.47 -19.77 -0.54
CA LYS A 51 -20.57 -19.17 0.24
C LYS A 51 -20.18 -19.13 1.73
N GLY A 52 -20.30 -17.96 2.35
CA GLY A 52 -20.05 -17.79 3.79
C GLY A 52 -18.59 -17.46 4.11
N TYR A 53 -17.66 -17.50 3.14
CA TYR A 53 -16.24 -17.21 3.41
C TYR A 53 -16.02 -15.76 3.87
N VAL A 54 -16.51 -14.79 3.15
CA VAL A 54 -16.34 -13.37 3.52
C VAL A 54 -17.00 -13.04 4.85
N GLU A 55 -18.14 -13.65 5.14
CA GLU A 55 -18.83 -13.53 6.43
C GLU A 55 -17.97 -14.11 7.57
N SER A 56 -17.34 -15.27 7.35
CA SER A 56 -16.47 -15.89 8.36
C SER A 56 -15.25 -15.04 8.70
N VAL A 57 -14.66 -14.34 7.71
CA VAL A 57 -13.57 -13.38 7.96
C VAL A 57 -14.07 -12.20 8.80
N TRP A 58 -15.28 -11.66 8.51
CA TRP A 58 -15.86 -10.61 9.32
C TRP A 58 -16.21 -11.06 10.74
N GLU A 59 -16.66 -12.30 10.95
CA GLU A 59 -16.89 -12.82 12.30
C GLU A 59 -15.58 -12.88 13.14
N LEU A 60 -14.45 -13.23 12.51
CA LEU A 60 -13.14 -13.15 13.17
C LEU A 60 -12.77 -11.70 13.53
N LEU A 61 -12.95 -10.76 12.63
CA LEU A 61 -12.68 -9.34 12.88
C LEU A 61 -13.58 -8.78 13.99
N LYS A 62 -14.87 -9.08 13.95
CA LYS A 62 -15.85 -8.66 14.98
C LYS A 62 -15.50 -9.21 16.35
N LYS A 63 -15.11 -10.49 16.44
CA LYS A 63 -14.72 -11.14 17.69
C LYS A 63 -13.63 -10.37 18.44
N HIS A 64 -12.75 -9.68 17.71
CA HIS A 64 -11.64 -8.90 18.28
C HIS A 64 -11.87 -7.39 18.20
N ASP A 65 -13.08 -6.95 17.82
CA ASP A 65 -13.42 -5.53 17.65
C ASP A 65 -12.45 -4.78 16.72
N LEU A 66 -12.08 -5.40 15.60
CA LEU A 66 -11.19 -4.85 14.57
C LEU A 66 -11.97 -4.50 13.31
N GLY A 67 -11.67 -3.32 12.72
CA GLY A 67 -12.16 -2.93 11.41
C GLY A 67 -11.23 -3.36 10.27
N CYS A 68 -11.70 -3.20 9.03
CA CYS A 68 -10.87 -3.38 7.84
C CYS A 68 -11.28 -2.33 6.79
N TRP A 69 -10.30 -1.60 6.22
CA TRP A 69 -10.54 -0.53 5.25
C TRP A 69 -9.88 -0.77 3.90
N ALA A 70 -8.99 -1.75 3.80
CA ALA A 70 -8.35 -2.17 2.56
C ALA A 70 -7.97 -3.65 2.62
N ILE A 71 -7.86 -4.29 1.46
CA ILE A 71 -7.15 -5.55 1.26
C ILE A 71 -5.99 -5.32 0.31
N SER A 72 -5.01 -6.22 0.29
CA SER A 72 -3.75 -5.98 -0.41
C SER A 72 -3.27 -7.18 -1.20
N SER A 73 -3.12 -7.01 -2.52
CA SER A 73 -2.75 -8.06 -3.48
C SER A 73 -1.40 -7.75 -4.16
N HIS A 74 -0.37 -7.43 -3.35
CA HIS A 74 0.95 -7.07 -3.84
C HIS A 74 1.60 -8.18 -4.67
N LEU A 75 1.63 -9.40 -4.13
CA LEU A 75 2.38 -10.50 -4.72
C LEU A 75 1.85 -10.90 -6.11
N VAL A 76 0.54 -11.00 -6.26
CA VAL A 76 -0.08 -11.30 -7.56
C VAL A 76 0.02 -10.10 -8.50
N GLY A 77 -0.17 -8.89 -7.98
CA GLY A 77 -0.03 -7.66 -8.74
C GLY A 77 1.35 -7.51 -9.38
N GLN A 78 2.43 -7.84 -8.65
CA GLN A 78 3.82 -7.85 -9.14
C GLN A 78 3.94 -8.63 -10.46
N ALA A 79 3.34 -9.80 -10.53
CA ALA A 79 3.45 -10.68 -11.68
C ALA A 79 2.68 -10.20 -12.92
N THR A 80 1.88 -9.13 -12.85
CA THR A 80 1.11 -8.67 -14.01
C THR A 80 1.99 -8.12 -15.13
N CYS A 81 3.06 -7.38 -14.78
CA CYS A 81 3.96 -6.74 -15.75
C CYS A 81 5.44 -7.16 -15.61
N ASP A 82 5.82 -7.86 -14.56
CA ASP A 82 7.22 -8.27 -14.38
C ASP A 82 7.73 -9.18 -15.49
N ASN A 83 9.05 -9.15 -15.66
CA ASN A 83 9.76 -10.19 -16.40
C ASN A 83 9.83 -11.42 -15.50
N ILE A 84 8.91 -12.34 -15.68
CA ILE A 84 8.73 -13.52 -14.81
C ILE A 84 9.95 -14.44 -14.88
N ASP A 85 10.46 -14.78 -13.69
CA ASP A 85 11.55 -15.73 -13.47
C ASP A 85 11.27 -16.61 -12.22
N GLU A 86 12.24 -17.45 -11.83
CA GLU A 86 12.10 -18.40 -10.72
C GLU A 86 11.76 -17.75 -9.35
N ARG A 87 12.11 -16.48 -9.13
CA ARG A 87 11.82 -15.77 -7.89
C ARG A 87 10.32 -15.58 -7.66
N HIS A 88 9.53 -15.54 -8.74
CA HIS A 88 8.08 -15.37 -8.65
C HIS A 88 7.37 -16.62 -8.13
N GLN A 89 7.98 -17.80 -8.29
CA GLN A 89 7.35 -19.06 -7.88
C GLN A 89 7.03 -19.09 -6.38
N CYS A 90 7.91 -18.55 -5.55
CA CYS A 90 7.73 -18.59 -4.09
C CYS A 90 6.72 -17.57 -3.56
N ILE A 91 6.36 -16.54 -4.33
CA ILE A 91 5.42 -15.50 -3.93
C ILE A 91 4.03 -15.66 -4.55
N LEU A 92 3.88 -16.49 -5.58
CA LEU A 92 2.61 -16.64 -6.29
C LEU A 92 1.84 -17.88 -5.83
N PRO A 93 0.50 -17.80 -5.73
CA PRO A 93 -0.31 -18.99 -5.53
C PRO A 93 -0.17 -19.94 -6.72
N ALA A 94 -0.29 -21.24 -6.44
CA ALA A 94 -0.04 -22.30 -7.44
C ALA A 94 -0.88 -22.15 -8.72
N HIS A 95 -2.12 -21.68 -8.61
CA HIS A 95 -3.00 -21.48 -9.76
C HIS A 95 -2.59 -20.29 -10.63
N VAL A 96 -1.88 -19.30 -10.09
CA VAL A 96 -1.30 -18.18 -10.85
C VAL A 96 0.03 -18.58 -11.46
N TRP A 97 0.91 -19.23 -10.70
CA TRP A 97 2.17 -19.75 -11.23
C TRP A 97 1.96 -20.77 -12.36
N GLY A 98 1.09 -21.77 -12.15
CA GLY A 98 0.76 -22.81 -13.11
C GLY A 98 1.99 -23.58 -13.59
N ASP A 99 2.25 -23.51 -14.89
CA ASP A 99 3.40 -24.15 -15.56
C ASP A 99 4.69 -23.29 -15.56
N GLY A 100 4.65 -22.11 -14.96
CA GLY A 100 5.78 -21.18 -14.95
C GLY A 100 6.07 -20.48 -16.29
N ASN A 101 5.24 -20.69 -17.33
CA ASN A 101 5.39 -19.96 -18.59
C ASN A 101 5.18 -18.45 -18.34
N PRO A 102 6.17 -17.59 -18.64
CA PRO A 102 6.13 -16.18 -18.23
C PRO A 102 4.87 -15.44 -18.69
N GLU A 103 4.45 -15.58 -19.94
CA GLU A 103 3.24 -14.89 -20.40
C GLU A 103 1.98 -15.52 -19.81
N GLY A 104 1.94 -16.84 -19.65
CA GLY A 104 0.85 -17.53 -18.96
C GLY A 104 0.69 -17.09 -17.50
N VAL A 105 1.80 -16.91 -16.77
CA VAL A 105 1.80 -16.36 -15.40
C VAL A 105 1.21 -14.95 -15.39
N ARG A 106 1.67 -14.05 -16.26
CA ARG A 106 1.15 -12.68 -16.36
C ARG A 106 -0.35 -12.65 -16.65
N GLN A 107 -0.82 -13.48 -17.57
CA GLN A 107 -2.25 -13.56 -17.93
C GLN A 107 -3.08 -14.03 -16.73
N ARG A 108 -2.63 -15.06 -16.00
CA ARG A 108 -3.31 -15.56 -14.80
C ARG A 108 -3.28 -14.53 -13.68
N ALA A 109 -2.16 -13.82 -13.49
CA ALA A 109 -2.06 -12.72 -12.54
C ALA A 109 -3.03 -11.57 -12.87
N CYS A 110 -3.14 -11.17 -14.14
CA CYS A 110 -4.11 -10.15 -14.55
C CYS A 110 -5.56 -10.61 -14.30
N ALA A 111 -5.88 -11.88 -14.55
CA ALA A 111 -7.20 -12.44 -14.27
C ALA A 111 -7.51 -12.43 -12.76
N GLU A 112 -6.55 -12.81 -11.93
CA GLU A 112 -6.67 -12.78 -10.46
C GLU A 112 -6.84 -11.35 -9.94
N MET A 113 -6.08 -10.37 -10.47
CA MET A 113 -6.25 -8.97 -10.09
C MET A 113 -7.64 -8.44 -10.44
N ALA A 114 -8.18 -8.81 -11.60
CA ALA A 114 -9.56 -8.46 -11.95
C ALA A 114 -10.58 -9.14 -11.01
N LEU A 115 -10.34 -10.40 -10.62
CA LEU A 115 -11.15 -11.14 -9.65
C LEU A 115 -11.09 -10.51 -8.25
N THR A 116 -9.93 -9.94 -7.87
CA THR A 116 -9.72 -9.27 -6.59
C THR A 116 -10.68 -8.08 -6.41
N ALA A 117 -11.01 -7.35 -7.47
CA ALA A 117 -12.01 -6.29 -7.41
C ALA A 117 -13.40 -6.82 -6.99
N GLN A 118 -13.82 -7.96 -7.55
CA GLN A 118 -15.08 -8.62 -7.17
C GLN A 118 -15.04 -9.13 -5.73
N ALA A 119 -13.93 -9.76 -5.33
CA ALA A 119 -13.72 -10.25 -3.97
C ALA A 119 -13.79 -9.12 -2.95
N ALA A 120 -13.10 -8.00 -3.21
CA ALA A 120 -13.11 -6.81 -2.37
C ALA A 120 -14.54 -6.26 -2.21
N ARG A 121 -15.29 -6.11 -3.30
CA ARG A 121 -16.67 -5.62 -3.23
C ARG A 121 -17.53 -6.54 -2.34
N LYS A 122 -17.50 -7.85 -2.57
CA LYS A 122 -18.25 -8.81 -1.74
C LYS A 122 -17.86 -8.73 -0.26
N PHE A 123 -16.55 -8.67 0.01
CA PHE A 123 -16.06 -8.59 1.38
C PHE A 123 -16.53 -7.31 2.09
N PHE A 124 -16.34 -6.15 1.48
CA PHE A 124 -16.74 -4.88 2.13
C PHE A 124 -18.25 -4.71 2.22
N ASP A 125 -19.04 -5.25 1.30
CA ASP A 125 -20.49 -5.24 1.42
C ASP A 125 -20.97 -6.12 2.58
N ALA A 126 -20.39 -7.30 2.78
CA ALA A 126 -20.67 -8.17 3.92
C ALA A 126 -20.37 -7.52 5.27
N GLY A 127 -19.29 -6.70 5.32
CA GLY A 127 -18.88 -5.98 6.53
C GLY A 127 -19.60 -4.65 6.78
N LYS A 128 -20.39 -4.15 5.84
CA LYS A 128 -20.92 -2.78 5.85
C LYS A 128 -21.67 -2.41 7.14
N ALA A 129 -22.52 -3.30 7.63
CA ALA A 129 -23.30 -3.07 8.85
C ALA A 129 -22.39 -2.93 10.09
N TYR A 130 -21.38 -3.78 10.20
CA TYR A 130 -20.40 -3.70 11.30
C TYR A 130 -19.54 -2.45 11.19
N MET A 131 -19.04 -2.13 10.02
CA MET A 131 -18.20 -0.96 9.77
C MET A 131 -18.92 0.37 9.95
N ALA A 132 -20.26 0.40 9.95
CA ALA A 132 -21.03 1.61 10.24
C ALA A 132 -20.77 2.17 11.66
N GLY A 133 -20.35 1.32 12.60
CA GLY A 133 -19.96 1.71 13.96
C GLY A 133 -18.48 2.11 14.11
N LYS A 134 -17.67 2.04 13.04
CA LYS A 134 -16.24 2.35 13.02
C LYS A 134 -16.00 3.72 12.38
N PRO A 135 -14.78 4.31 12.51
CA PRO A 135 -14.42 5.51 11.77
C PRO A 135 -14.67 5.33 10.27
N LYS A 136 -15.31 6.32 9.65
CA LYS A 136 -15.78 6.21 8.26
C LYS A 136 -14.64 5.97 7.24
N GLY A 137 -13.43 6.44 7.54
CA GLY A 137 -12.32 6.44 6.58
C GLY A 137 -12.64 7.30 5.34
N SER A 138 -12.08 6.93 4.20
CA SER A 138 -12.33 7.60 2.92
C SER A 138 -13.71 7.28 2.32
N GLY A 139 -14.38 6.25 2.80
CA GLY A 139 -15.60 5.71 2.20
C GLY A 139 -15.36 4.95 0.89
N LYS A 140 -14.12 4.78 0.46
CA LYS A 140 -13.73 4.00 -0.72
C LYS A 140 -13.52 2.54 -0.36
N THR A 141 -13.85 1.62 -1.26
CA THR A 141 -13.37 0.24 -1.22
C THR A 141 -12.01 0.21 -1.91
N VAL A 142 -10.95 -0.17 -1.20
CA VAL A 142 -9.57 -0.08 -1.69
C VAL A 142 -8.92 -1.46 -1.73
N VAL A 143 -8.24 -1.74 -2.83
CA VAL A 143 -7.26 -2.82 -2.97
C VAL A 143 -5.91 -2.19 -3.23
N ASN A 144 -4.95 -2.43 -2.36
CA ASN A 144 -3.57 -2.03 -2.58
C ASN A 144 -2.79 -3.13 -3.29
N GLY A 145 -1.69 -2.79 -3.94
CA GLY A 145 -0.85 -3.79 -4.57
C GLY A 145 0.25 -3.20 -5.43
N PHE A 146 0.95 -4.11 -6.07
CA PHE A 146 1.97 -3.83 -7.05
C PHE A 146 1.44 -4.01 -8.48
N THR A 147 2.20 -3.54 -9.44
CA THR A 147 1.93 -3.71 -10.87
C THR A 147 3.02 -4.51 -11.57
N GLY A 148 4.19 -4.62 -10.94
CA GLY A 148 5.40 -5.00 -11.60
C GLY A 148 5.82 -4.01 -12.70
N SER A 149 6.91 -4.34 -13.40
CA SER A 149 7.42 -3.54 -14.51
C SER A 149 8.33 -4.34 -15.42
N SER A 150 8.03 -4.36 -16.71
CA SER A 150 8.90 -4.99 -17.72
C SER A 150 10.18 -4.20 -18.00
N ILE A 151 10.27 -2.96 -17.50
CA ILE A 151 11.40 -2.05 -17.71
C ILE A 151 12.15 -1.68 -16.44
N TRP A 152 11.83 -2.27 -15.30
CA TRP A 152 12.48 -1.93 -14.02
C TRP A 152 14.00 -2.11 -14.05
N HIS A 153 14.51 -3.09 -14.79
CA HIS A 153 15.96 -3.33 -14.94
C HIS A 153 16.71 -2.17 -15.61
N ALA A 154 16.01 -1.22 -16.25
CA ALA A 154 16.59 0.00 -16.83
C ALA A 154 16.81 1.12 -15.79
N ILE A 155 17.30 0.77 -14.59
CA ILE A 155 17.58 1.69 -13.49
C ILE A 155 18.86 2.53 -13.68
N TYR A 156 19.66 2.20 -14.69
CA TYR A 156 20.87 2.90 -15.05
C TYR A 156 20.85 3.23 -16.54
N ALA A 157 21.22 4.46 -16.91
CA ALA A 157 21.04 4.98 -18.27
C ALA A 157 22.04 4.40 -19.32
N PHE A 158 22.74 3.34 -18.98
CA PHE A 158 23.62 2.60 -19.89
C PHE A 158 23.43 1.08 -19.75
N PRO A 159 23.33 0.31 -20.85
CA PRO A 159 23.27 0.75 -22.27
C PRO A 159 22.23 1.84 -22.51
N PRO A 160 22.38 2.70 -23.56
CA PRO A 160 21.55 3.87 -23.75
C PRO A 160 20.05 3.52 -23.70
N THR A 161 19.35 4.06 -22.69
CA THR A 161 17.92 3.89 -22.48
C THR A 161 17.20 5.09 -23.09
N ASN A 162 16.61 4.94 -24.27
CA ASN A 162 15.88 6.01 -24.93
C ASN A 162 14.38 6.01 -24.56
N GLN A 163 13.70 7.11 -24.86
CA GLN A 163 12.29 7.26 -24.55
C GLN A 163 11.39 6.22 -25.25
N ALA A 164 11.75 5.76 -26.45
CA ALA A 164 10.99 4.73 -27.14
C ALA A 164 11.08 3.36 -26.44
N TYR A 165 12.23 3.06 -25.82
CA TYR A 165 12.39 1.86 -24.98
C TYR A 165 11.53 1.95 -23.73
N LEU A 166 11.58 3.06 -23.02
CA LEU A 166 10.75 3.28 -21.82
C LEU A 166 9.26 3.25 -22.17
N GLN A 167 8.87 3.85 -23.30
CA GLN A 167 7.47 3.86 -23.73
C GLN A 167 6.90 2.45 -23.91
N LYS A 168 7.68 1.49 -24.43
CA LYS A 168 7.24 0.08 -24.53
C LYS A 168 6.81 -0.52 -23.19
N GLY A 169 7.51 -0.17 -22.08
CA GLY A 169 7.14 -0.64 -20.76
C GLY A 169 5.81 -0.03 -20.28
N TYR A 170 5.60 1.26 -20.52
CA TYR A 170 4.33 1.92 -20.17
C TYR A 170 3.18 1.45 -21.07
N ASP A 171 3.44 1.10 -22.33
CA ASP A 171 2.44 0.52 -23.25
C ASP A 171 2.05 -0.90 -22.79
N ASP A 172 3.02 -1.74 -22.37
CA ASP A 172 2.73 -3.07 -21.81
C ASP A 172 1.94 -2.96 -20.51
N PHE A 173 2.33 -2.06 -19.61
CA PHE A 173 1.57 -1.74 -18.40
C PHE A 173 0.14 -1.33 -18.74
N ALA A 174 -0.04 -0.36 -19.61
CA ALA A 174 -1.37 0.13 -20.00
C ALA A 174 -2.24 -0.97 -20.64
N LYS A 175 -1.65 -1.81 -21.50
CA LYS A 175 -2.32 -2.94 -22.15
C LYS A 175 -2.90 -3.92 -21.12
N ARG A 176 -2.15 -4.20 -20.03
CA ARG A 176 -2.55 -5.17 -19.01
C ARG A 176 -3.47 -4.56 -17.97
N TRP A 177 -3.19 -3.32 -17.55
CA TRP A 177 -3.90 -2.70 -16.44
C TRP A 177 -5.22 -2.03 -16.83
N LYS A 178 -5.42 -1.56 -18.07
CA LYS A 178 -6.73 -0.99 -18.47
C LYS A 178 -7.88 -1.98 -18.29
N PRO A 179 -7.80 -3.25 -18.76
CA PRO A 179 -8.86 -4.23 -18.51
C PRO A 179 -9.08 -4.55 -17.03
N ILE A 180 -7.99 -4.58 -16.22
CA ILE A 180 -8.09 -4.75 -14.77
C ILE A 180 -8.87 -3.57 -14.16
N LEU A 181 -8.53 -2.34 -14.52
CA LEU A 181 -9.18 -1.14 -14.02
C LEU A 181 -10.67 -1.03 -14.44
N GLU A 182 -11.04 -1.56 -15.61
CA GLU A 182 -12.45 -1.71 -16.01
C GLU A 182 -13.20 -2.66 -15.06
N ALA A 183 -12.56 -3.76 -14.62
CA ALA A 183 -13.15 -4.64 -13.61
C ALA A 183 -13.27 -3.93 -12.25
N PHE A 184 -12.26 -3.14 -11.85
CA PHE A 184 -12.32 -2.31 -10.64
C PHE A 184 -13.45 -1.27 -10.71
N GLU A 185 -13.65 -0.65 -11.85
CA GLU A 185 -14.75 0.28 -12.05
C GLU A 185 -16.12 -0.41 -11.97
N LYS A 186 -16.27 -1.56 -12.63
CA LYS A 186 -17.49 -2.37 -12.59
C LYS A 186 -17.92 -2.73 -11.17
N HIS A 187 -16.97 -2.98 -10.28
CA HIS A 187 -17.23 -3.37 -8.90
C HIS A 187 -17.14 -2.20 -7.91
N ASP A 188 -16.97 -0.96 -8.37
CA ASP A 188 -16.83 0.24 -7.53
C ASP A 188 -15.67 0.13 -6.51
N VAL A 189 -14.52 -0.34 -6.98
CA VAL A 189 -13.31 -0.54 -6.19
C VAL A 189 -12.20 0.37 -6.73
N TYR A 190 -11.34 0.85 -5.86
CA TYR A 190 -10.15 1.65 -6.18
C TYR A 190 -8.89 0.81 -6.01
N PHE A 191 -7.97 0.95 -6.95
CA PHE A 191 -6.63 0.35 -6.85
C PHE A 191 -5.64 1.40 -6.36
N GLY A 192 -4.87 1.06 -5.32
CA GLY A 192 -3.76 1.84 -4.82
C GLY A 192 -2.43 1.17 -5.16
N LEU A 193 -1.72 1.67 -6.19
CA LEU A 193 -0.35 1.22 -6.46
C LEU A 193 0.56 1.72 -5.35
N GLU A 194 1.28 0.83 -4.70
CA GLU A 194 2.40 1.23 -3.86
C GLU A 194 3.58 1.64 -4.75
N VAL A 195 3.99 2.91 -4.63
CA VAL A 195 5.09 3.48 -5.41
C VAL A 195 6.40 2.97 -4.83
N HIS A 196 7.01 2.03 -5.52
CA HIS A 196 8.03 1.14 -4.98
C HIS A 196 9.10 0.85 -6.05
N PRO A 197 10.39 0.75 -5.71
CA PRO A 197 11.38 0.14 -6.60
C PRO A 197 10.92 -1.24 -7.04
N THR A 198 11.08 -1.56 -8.31
CA THR A 198 10.56 -2.70 -9.10
C THR A 198 9.23 -2.46 -9.79
N GLU A 199 8.47 -1.44 -9.40
CA GLU A 199 7.20 -1.11 -10.01
C GLU A 199 7.36 -0.21 -11.24
N ILE A 200 6.25 -0.03 -11.98
CA ILE A 200 6.19 0.93 -13.09
C ILE A 200 6.33 2.38 -12.60
N ALA A 201 6.01 2.64 -11.34
CA ALA A 201 6.15 3.91 -10.66
C ALA A 201 6.98 3.74 -9.37
N PHE A 202 8.09 4.47 -9.27
CA PHE A 202 9.04 4.41 -8.15
C PHE A 202 9.48 5.80 -7.65
N ASP A 203 9.01 6.87 -8.31
CA ASP A 203 9.20 8.27 -7.95
C ASP A 203 8.05 9.13 -8.47
N ILE A 204 8.10 10.46 -8.24
CA ILE A 204 7.04 11.39 -8.68
C ILE A 204 6.90 11.42 -10.21
N ALA A 205 8.02 11.37 -10.94
CA ALA A 205 8.00 11.46 -12.41
C ALA A 205 7.41 10.18 -13.04
N SER A 206 7.83 9.02 -12.58
CA SER A 206 7.30 7.74 -13.05
C SER A 206 5.86 7.50 -12.61
N ALA A 207 5.47 7.99 -11.42
CA ALA A 207 4.08 7.95 -10.94
C ALA A 207 3.15 8.76 -11.85
N GLN A 208 3.55 9.99 -12.25
CA GLN A 208 2.77 10.76 -13.21
C GLN A 208 2.64 10.04 -14.55
N ARG A 209 3.74 9.47 -15.04
CA ARG A 209 3.73 8.74 -16.31
C ARG A 209 2.87 7.48 -16.26
N ALA A 210 2.81 6.79 -15.12
CA ALA A 210 1.91 5.66 -14.91
C ALA A 210 0.44 6.07 -14.96
N LEU A 211 0.07 7.19 -14.32
CA LEU A 211 -1.28 7.76 -14.44
C LEU A 211 -1.63 8.08 -15.89
N ASP A 212 -0.73 8.73 -16.63
CA ASP A 212 -0.94 9.11 -18.02
C ASP A 212 -1.10 7.88 -18.92
N ALA A 213 -0.32 6.81 -18.69
CA ALA A 213 -0.38 5.57 -19.46
C ALA A 213 -1.75 4.88 -19.38
N VAL A 214 -2.39 4.90 -18.20
CA VAL A 214 -3.74 4.37 -18.03
C VAL A 214 -4.84 5.41 -18.32
N GLY A 215 -4.48 6.57 -18.88
CA GLY A 215 -5.43 7.64 -19.24
C GLY A 215 -6.04 8.32 -18.02
N ASN A 216 -5.31 8.45 -16.94
CA ASN A 216 -5.77 9.02 -15.66
C ASN A 216 -7.06 8.35 -15.17
N HIS A 217 -7.11 7.00 -15.28
CA HIS A 217 -8.29 6.23 -14.93
C HIS A 217 -8.68 6.45 -13.47
N LYS A 218 -9.94 6.83 -13.22
CA LYS A 218 -10.43 7.25 -11.89
C LYS A 218 -10.29 6.21 -10.77
N ARG A 219 -10.12 4.92 -11.14
CA ARG A 219 -9.94 3.82 -10.17
C ARG A 219 -8.47 3.52 -9.88
N PHE A 220 -7.56 4.10 -10.64
CA PHE A 220 -6.12 3.98 -10.41
C PHE A 220 -5.63 5.16 -9.57
N GLY A 221 -4.84 4.86 -8.56
CA GLY A 221 -4.18 5.84 -7.72
C GLY A 221 -3.08 5.16 -6.91
N PHE A 222 -2.79 5.69 -5.74
CA PHE A 222 -1.62 5.28 -4.98
C PHE A 222 -1.99 4.81 -3.58
N ASN A 223 -1.31 3.75 -3.15
CA ASN A 223 -0.99 3.47 -1.76
C ASN A 223 0.31 4.23 -1.47
N TYR A 224 0.23 5.29 -0.68
CA TYR A 224 1.36 6.14 -0.36
C TYR A 224 2.24 5.45 0.68
N ASP A 225 3.51 5.28 0.38
CA ASP A 225 4.54 4.84 1.33
C ASP A 225 5.74 5.78 1.27
N PRO A 226 6.07 6.50 2.36
CA PRO A 226 7.19 7.44 2.37
C PRO A 226 8.55 6.75 2.37
N SER A 227 8.64 5.51 2.85
CA SER A 227 9.90 4.82 3.06
C SER A 227 10.64 4.56 1.74
N HIS A 228 9.89 4.10 0.73
CA HIS A 228 10.43 3.81 -0.59
C HIS A 228 10.86 5.06 -1.37
N LEU A 229 10.32 6.21 -1.03
CA LEU A 229 10.71 7.50 -1.61
C LEU A 229 11.91 8.11 -0.86
N GLY A 230 11.90 8.03 0.47
CA GLY A 230 12.86 8.74 1.33
C GLY A 230 14.31 8.35 1.06
N TYR A 231 14.64 7.06 1.10
CA TYR A 231 16.03 6.62 0.90
C TYR A 231 16.53 6.85 -0.54
N GLN A 232 15.64 7.00 -1.50
CA GLN A 232 15.99 7.37 -2.88
C GLN A 232 16.29 8.86 -3.05
N GLY A 233 16.07 9.69 -2.01
CA GLY A 233 16.17 11.15 -2.11
C GLY A 233 14.98 11.80 -2.81
N VAL A 234 13.84 11.10 -2.95
CA VAL A 234 12.60 11.66 -3.48
C VAL A 234 11.85 12.38 -2.36
N ASP A 235 11.37 13.58 -2.63
CA ASP A 235 10.56 14.35 -1.68
C ASP A 235 9.17 13.69 -1.50
N TYR A 236 9.06 12.88 -0.45
CA TYR A 236 7.85 12.13 -0.11
C TYR A 236 6.70 13.04 0.33
N VAL A 237 6.96 14.23 0.85
CA VAL A 237 5.93 15.22 1.19
C VAL A 237 5.37 15.88 -0.07
N LYS A 238 6.25 16.22 -1.02
CA LYS A 238 5.85 16.73 -2.35
C LYS A 238 5.00 15.71 -3.10
N PHE A 239 5.29 14.40 -2.96
CA PHE A 239 4.46 13.34 -3.54
C PHE A 239 3.00 13.47 -3.09
N ILE A 240 2.74 13.63 -1.79
CA ILE A 240 1.39 13.82 -1.24
C ILE A 240 0.72 15.06 -1.86
N ARG A 241 1.42 16.19 -1.91
CA ARG A 241 0.87 17.44 -2.46
C ARG A 241 0.59 17.36 -3.95
N THR A 242 1.40 16.59 -4.69
CA THR A 242 1.22 16.37 -6.12
C THR A 242 0.01 15.49 -6.41
N PHE A 243 -0.13 14.38 -5.68
CA PHE A 243 -1.10 13.32 -5.99
C PHE A 243 -2.20 13.14 -4.93
N GLY A 244 -2.46 14.12 -4.10
CA GLY A 244 -3.37 14.00 -2.96
C GLY A 244 -4.75 13.41 -3.30
N LYS A 245 -5.33 13.76 -4.46
CA LYS A 245 -6.63 13.23 -4.91
C LYS A 245 -6.57 11.76 -5.33
N GLN A 246 -5.40 11.30 -5.77
CA GLN A 246 -5.11 9.94 -6.21
C GLN A 246 -4.59 9.05 -5.07
N ILE A 247 -4.31 9.58 -3.88
CA ILE A 247 -3.95 8.76 -2.72
C ILE A 247 -5.21 8.09 -2.20
N HIS A 248 -5.27 6.77 -2.36
CA HIS A 248 -6.40 5.95 -1.93
C HIS A 248 -6.15 5.29 -0.58
N HIS A 249 -4.88 5.05 -0.26
CA HIS A 249 -4.41 4.45 0.97
C HIS A 249 -3.06 5.05 1.38
N ALA A 250 -2.66 4.87 2.66
CA ALA A 250 -1.38 5.34 3.14
C ALA A 250 -0.75 4.35 4.10
N HIS A 251 0.43 3.87 3.75
CA HIS A 251 1.30 3.13 4.63
C HIS A 251 2.10 4.08 5.53
N MET A 252 2.19 3.72 6.78
CA MET A 252 3.11 4.29 7.76
C MET A 252 4.25 3.29 7.91
N LYS A 253 5.31 3.48 7.15
CA LYS A 253 6.52 2.66 7.11
C LYS A 253 7.72 3.55 7.19
N ASP A 254 8.67 3.20 8.02
CA ASP A 254 9.86 4.01 8.26
C ASP A 254 11.11 3.36 7.66
N VAL A 255 12.09 4.17 7.38
CA VAL A 255 13.36 3.76 6.79
C VAL A 255 14.48 4.62 7.32
N TRP A 256 15.57 4.00 7.67
CA TRP A 256 16.85 4.67 7.91
C TRP A 256 17.69 4.66 6.62
N TRP A 257 18.40 5.72 6.35
CA TRP A 257 19.40 5.77 5.29
C TRP A 257 20.67 6.53 5.71
N GLY A 258 21.79 6.15 5.11
CA GLY A 258 23.10 6.71 5.43
C GLY A 258 24.17 6.07 4.57
N HIS A 259 25.34 5.87 5.13
CA HIS A 259 26.45 5.28 4.42
C HIS A 259 26.74 3.81 4.80
N GLY A 260 26.01 3.23 5.77
CA GLY A 260 26.31 1.90 6.30
C GLY A 260 27.79 1.85 6.76
N ASP A 261 28.49 0.78 6.35
CA ASP A 261 29.96 0.69 6.51
C ASP A 261 30.72 1.24 5.28
N GLY A 262 30.01 1.80 4.31
CA GLY A 262 30.59 2.35 3.08
C GLY A 262 30.90 1.33 1.99
N THR A 263 30.57 0.05 2.16
CA THR A 263 30.88 -1.00 1.18
C THR A 263 29.72 -1.34 0.24
N VAL A 264 28.46 -1.02 0.60
CA VAL A 264 27.27 -1.24 -0.20
C VAL A 264 26.57 0.09 -0.46
N GLY A 265 26.26 0.35 -1.74
CA GLY A 265 25.56 1.57 -2.15
C GLY A 265 24.03 1.43 -2.08
N VAL A 266 23.33 2.47 -2.57
CA VAL A 266 21.87 2.60 -2.49
C VAL A 266 21.09 1.48 -3.18
N PHE A 267 21.64 0.85 -4.23
CA PHE A 267 20.95 -0.22 -4.93
C PHE A 267 20.74 -1.47 -4.08
N GLY A 268 21.77 -1.89 -3.32
CA GLY A 268 21.69 -2.89 -2.25
C GLY A 268 21.04 -4.26 -2.54
N GLY A 269 20.54 -4.50 -3.76
CA GLY A 269 19.76 -5.70 -4.12
C GLY A 269 20.53 -7.02 -4.11
N HIS A 270 21.84 -6.98 -3.91
CA HIS A 270 22.73 -8.13 -3.72
C HIS A 270 22.99 -8.46 -2.24
N THR A 271 22.30 -7.77 -1.34
CA THR A 271 22.36 -8.00 0.12
C THR A 271 20.94 -8.24 0.65
N ASP A 272 20.82 -9.09 1.66
CA ASP A 272 19.56 -9.27 2.37
C ASP A 272 19.18 -8.01 3.18
N PHE A 273 17.90 -7.84 3.46
CA PHE A 273 17.47 -6.83 4.43
C PHE A 273 18.13 -7.12 5.79
N CYS A 274 18.44 -6.05 6.54
CA CYS A 274 19.17 -6.11 7.81
C CYS A 274 20.65 -6.46 7.71
N ASP A 275 21.22 -6.61 6.51
CA ASP A 275 22.68 -6.69 6.34
C ASP A 275 23.30 -5.38 6.82
N PRO A 276 24.27 -5.41 7.76
CA PRO A 276 24.86 -4.20 8.36
C PRO A 276 25.60 -3.31 7.35
N ARG A 277 25.95 -3.84 6.18
CA ARG A 277 26.61 -3.10 5.10
C ARG A 277 25.68 -2.19 4.32
N ARG A 278 24.33 -2.41 4.38
CA ARG A 278 23.37 -1.65 3.58
C ARG A 278 23.40 -0.15 3.90
N ALA A 279 23.27 0.66 2.86
CA ALA A 279 23.16 2.12 2.97
C ALA A 279 21.76 2.59 3.41
N TRP A 280 20.80 1.71 3.49
CA TRP A 280 19.44 1.97 3.99
C TRP A 280 18.80 0.66 4.45
N ASP A 281 17.88 0.76 5.39
CA ASP A 281 17.10 -0.39 5.85
C ASP A 281 15.81 0.07 6.51
N PHE A 282 14.76 -0.79 6.49
CA PHE A 282 13.51 -0.46 7.14
C PHE A 282 13.63 -0.47 8.66
N ARG A 283 12.84 0.39 9.29
CA ARG A 283 12.82 0.54 10.73
C ARG A 283 11.39 0.62 11.24
N SER A 284 11.21 0.22 12.49
CA SER A 284 9.98 0.47 13.23
C SER A 284 9.60 1.96 13.16
N VAL A 285 8.32 2.25 12.96
CA VAL A 285 7.84 3.63 12.71
C VAL A 285 8.21 4.58 13.84
N GLY A 286 8.88 5.67 13.51
CA GLY A 286 9.44 6.64 14.44
C GLY A 286 10.90 6.39 14.82
N ARG A 287 11.55 5.37 14.24
CA ARG A 287 12.96 5.03 14.50
C ARG A 287 13.89 5.18 13.27
N GLY A 288 13.30 5.56 12.13
CA GLY A 288 14.02 5.90 10.91
C GLY A 288 14.16 7.41 10.72
N ASP A 289 14.25 7.82 9.45
CA ASP A 289 14.52 9.20 9.05
C ASP A 289 13.31 9.92 8.45
N ILE A 290 12.18 9.23 8.29
CA ILE A 290 10.95 9.84 7.78
C ILE A 290 10.38 10.85 8.78
N LYS A 291 10.08 12.07 8.31
CA LYS A 291 9.46 13.14 9.10
C LYS A 291 7.94 12.97 9.06
N PHE A 292 7.40 12.07 9.88
CA PHE A 292 5.98 11.72 9.87
C PHE A 292 5.05 12.89 10.22
N GLU A 293 5.49 13.86 11.01
CA GLU A 293 4.69 15.06 11.27
C GLU A 293 4.40 15.82 9.98
N ASP A 294 5.42 16.02 9.10
CA ASP A 294 5.26 16.67 7.80
C ASP A 294 4.35 15.86 6.88
N VAL A 295 4.43 14.52 6.94
CA VAL A 295 3.53 13.61 6.22
C VAL A 295 2.08 13.80 6.68
N ILE A 296 1.83 13.86 7.99
CA ILE A 296 0.49 14.05 8.55
C ILE A 296 -0.07 15.43 8.17
N VAL A 297 0.74 16.49 8.23
CA VAL A 297 0.35 17.83 7.77
C VAL A 297 -0.06 17.79 6.31
N ALA A 298 0.77 17.21 5.43
CA ALA A 298 0.47 17.13 4.01
C ALA A 298 -0.80 16.29 3.71
N LEU A 299 -0.99 15.17 4.39
CA LEU A 299 -2.22 14.36 4.27
C LEU A 299 -3.46 15.13 4.74
N ASN A 300 -3.31 15.98 5.76
CA ASN A 300 -4.37 16.88 6.21
C ASN A 300 -4.69 17.94 5.15
N ASP A 301 -3.65 18.58 4.56
CA ASP A 301 -3.78 19.63 3.54
C ASP A 301 -4.54 19.13 2.30
N VAL A 302 -4.29 17.88 1.87
CA VAL A 302 -4.98 17.29 0.71
C VAL A 302 -6.31 16.63 1.06
N GLY A 303 -6.71 16.64 2.33
CA GLY A 303 -7.99 16.08 2.79
C GLY A 303 -8.05 14.55 2.80
N TYR A 304 -6.91 13.87 2.93
CA TYR A 304 -6.89 12.41 3.04
C TYR A 304 -7.63 11.94 4.30
N ALA A 305 -8.61 11.07 4.13
CA ALA A 305 -9.47 10.56 5.22
C ALA A 305 -9.36 9.04 5.42
N GLY A 306 -8.54 8.35 4.64
CA GLY A 306 -8.31 6.91 4.76
C GLY A 306 -7.55 6.52 6.04
N PRO A 307 -7.35 5.21 6.28
CA PRO A 307 -6.57 4.74 7.42
C PRO A 307 -5.09 5.15 7.31
N LEU A 308 -4.42 5.17 8.46
CA LEU A 308 -2.97 5.18 8.56
C LEU A 308 -2.53 3.74 8.86
N SER A 309 -2.10 3.03 7.84
CA SER A 309 -1.81 1.59 7.92
C SER A 309 -0.32 1.39 8.21
N VAL A 310 0.00 0.87 9.38
CA VAL A 310 1.40 0.51 9.70
C VAL A 310 1.78 -0.71 8.90
N GLU A 311 2.75 -0.55 8.02
CA GLU A 311 3.50 -1.65 7.44
C GLU A 311 4.79 -1.78 8.23
N TRP A 312 4.81 -2.76 9.13
CA TRP A 312 5.93 -2.91 10.05
C TRP A 312 7.00 -3.84 9.47
N GLU A 313 8.17 -3.27 9.25
CA GLU A 313 9.37 -4.00 8.85
C GLU A 313 10.58 -3.45 9.63
N ASP A 314 11.17 -4.27 10.49
CA ASP A 314 12.43 -3.98 11.17
C ASP A 314 13.06 -5.30 11.62
N GLY A 315 14.02 -5.82 10.87
CA GLY A 315 14.65 -7.09 11.17
C GLY A 315 15.62 -7.05 12.36
N ARG A 316 15.79 -5.89 13.01
CA ARG A 316 16.64 -5.73 14.19
C ARG A 316 15.84 -5.56 15.49
N MET A 317 14.51 -5.75 15.42
CA MET A 317 13.61 -5.56 16.55
C MET A 317 12.60 -6.70 16.63
N ASP A 318 12.19 -7.05 17.86
CA ASP A 318 11.04 -7.95 18.05
C ASP A 318 9.78 -7.33 17.42
N ARG A 319 9.11 -8.09 16.56
CA ARG A 319 8.01 -7.57 15.75
C ARG A 319 6.79 -7.18 16.56
N PHE A 320 6.50 -7.87 17.67
CA PHE A 320 5.34 -7.53 18.53
C PHE A 320 5.62 -6.26 19.32
N PHE A 321 6.84 -6.11 19.82
CA PHE A 321 7.28 -4.87 20.47
C PHE A 321 7.22 -3.69 19.51
N GLY A 322 7.88 -3.80 18.34
CA GLY A 322 7.98 -2.71 17.38
C GLY A 322 6.64 -2.32 16.76
N ALA A 323 5.78 -3.29 16.44
CA ALA A 323 4.46 -2.99 15.91
C ALA A 323 3.55 -2.32 16.95
N ALA A 324 3.63 -2.69 18.24
CA ALA A 324 2.89 -2.02 19.31
C ALA A 324 3.37 -0.57 19.51
N GLU A 325 4.69 -0.35 19.50
CA GLU A 325 5.29 0.98 19.57
C GLU A 325 4.87 1.85 18.38
N SER A 326 4.90 1.28 17.16
CA SER A 326 4.47 1.96 15.93
C SER A 326 3.01 2.38 15.98
N ALA A 327 2.10 1.53 16.50
CA ALA A 327 0.70 1.87 16.68
C ALA A 327 0.53 3.10 17.60
N ALA A 328 1.24 3.09 18.74
CA ALA A 328 1.19 4.21 19.70
C ALA A 328 1.75 5.50 19.10
N TYR A 329 2.86 5.41 18.37
CA TYR A 329 3.50 6.55 17.72
C TYR A 329 2.60 7.17 16.65
N VAL A 330 2.05 6.36 15.72
CA VAL A 330 1.16 6.85 14.67
C VAL A 330 -0.11 7.46 15.24
N LYS A 331 -0.71 6.87 16.29
CA LYS A 331 -1.87 7.45 16.98
C LYS A 331 -1.59 8.82 17.57
N LYS A 332 -0.41 9.01 18.17
CA LYS A 332 0.00 10.31 18.71
C LYS A 332 0.12 11.39 17.62
N LEU A 333 0.56 11.00 16.42
CA LEU A 333 0.73 11.89 15.27
C LEU A 333 -0.54 12.11 14.45
N ALA A 334 -1.57 11.29 14.61
CA ALA A 334 -2.80 11.36 13.82
C ALA A 334 -3.69 12.56 14.24
N PHE A 335 -3.12 13.75 14.40
CA PHE A 335 -3.85 14.94 14.80
C PHE A 335 -4.78 15.44 13.68
N PRO A 336 -5.98 15.95 14.05
CA PRO A 336 -6.91 16.56 13.10
C PRO A 336 -6.47 17.99 12.75
N THR A 337 -6.95 18.48 11.60
CA THR A 337 -6.82 19.90 11.23
C THR A 337 -7.59 20.80 12.19
N ASN A 338 -7.08 22.03 12.41
CA ASN A 338 -7.84 23.06 13.10
C ASN A 338 -9.09 23.42 12.26
N LYS A 339 -10.23 23.55 12.94
CA LYS A 339 -11.51 23.93 12.30
C LYS A 339 -11.80 25.43 12.41
N VAL A 340 -11.01 26.16 13.19
CA VAL A 340 -11.19 27.59 13.43
C VAL A 340 -9.93 28.30 12.94
N ALA A 341 -10.09 29.33 12.14
CA ALA A 341 -8.97 30.19 11.75
C ALA A 341 -8.27 30.75 12.99
N PHE A 342 -6.94 30.86 12.96
CA PHE A 342 -6.14 31.32 14.09
C PHE A 342 -6.59 32.69 14.60
N ASP A 343 -7.00 33.56 13.67
CA ASP A 343 -7.40 34.94 13.87
C ASP A 343 -8.94 35.16 13.79
N ALA A 344 -9.74 34.10 13.84
CA ALA A 344 -11.20 34.16 13.77
C ALA A 344 -11.85 35.13 14.81
N ALA A 345 -11.16 35.38 15.91
CA ALA A 345 -11.60 36.37 16.89
C ALA A 345 -11.53 37.80 16.38
N PHE A 346 -10.61 38.09 15.47
CA PHE A 346 -10.45 39.43 14.85
C PHE A 346 -11.45 39.64 13.72
N ASP A 347 -11.82 38.62 12.98
CA ASP A 347 -12.81 38.68 11.90
C ASP A 347 -14.19 39.12 12.44
N LYS A 348 -14.57 38.66 13.63
CA LYS A 348 -15.82 39.07 14.30
C LYS A 348 -15.80 40.54 14.73
N ALA A 349 -14.64 41.08 15.10
CA ALA A 349 -14.49 42.49 15.46
C ALA A 349 -14.57 43.40 14.25
N ALA A 350 -14.16 42.95 13.06
CA ALA A 350 -14.26 43.68 11.81
C ALA A 350 -15.69 43.69 11.21
N GLN A 351 -16.51 42.71 11.52
CA GLN A 351 -17.92 42.61 11.08
C GLN A 351 -18.90 43.38 11.97
N GLY A 352 -18.45 43.85 13.13
CA GLY A 352 -19.26 44.60 14.13
C GLY A 352 -19.05 46.11 14.09
N LYS A 353 -18.55 46.69 12.98
CA LYS A 353 -18.43 48.14 12.80
C LYS A 353 -19.36 48.63 11.71
#